data_92981f7bc0bdf323a8fc6bec663781e3
#
_entry.id   92981f7bc0bdf323a8fc6bec663781e3
#
_cell.length_a   1.000
_cell.length_b   1.000
_cell.length_c   1.000
_cell.angle_alpha   90.00
_cell.angle_beta   90.00
_cell.angle_gamma   90.00
#
_symmetry.space_group_name_H-M   'P 1'
#
loop_
_entity.id
_entity.type
_entity.pdbx_description
1 polymer ?
#
loop_
_entity_poly.entity_id
_entity_poly.type
_entity_poly.pdbx_seq_one_letter_code
_entity_poly.pdbx_strand_id
1 'polypeptide(L)'
;MWLSAFAGHAYKFVKRLTKQERKNWGYAGIWEMTTVRANKEHPAMFPVELPWRCIKMHSDRGDIVVEPFSGSGTTIIACEQLERVCYAMERSPEYCDLAVKRWEEFTGQKAERIPANNGQEDE
;
A
#
# COMPACT_ATOMS: atom_id res chain seq x y z
N MET A 1 3.36 0.90 31.59
CA MET A 1 2.56 1.74 30.66
C MET A 1 2.65 1.33 29.18
N TRP A 2 3.65 0.61 28.75
CA TRP A 2 3.84 0.14 27.36
C TRP A 2 3.06 -1.13 27.00
N LEU A 3 2.71 -1.98 27.96
CA LEU A 3 2.00 -3.25 27.73
C LEU A 3 0.52 -3.07 27.33
N SER A 4 -0.13 -1.99 27.75
CA SER A 4 -1.53 -1.73 27.40
C SER A 4 -1.72 -1.27 25.94
N ALA A 5 -0.72 -0.57 25.37
CA ALA A 5 -0.74 -0.19 23.97
C ALA A 5 -0.57 -1.41 23.04
N PHE A 6 0.26 -2.36 23.43
CA PHE A 6 0.45 -3.61 22.69
C PHE A 6 -0.78 -4.52 22.72
N ALA A 7 -1.45 -4.64 23.85
CA ALA A 7 -2.67 -5.44 23.97
C ALA A 7 -3.82 -4.89 23.11
N GLY A 8 -3.97 -3.56 23.04
CA GLY A 8 -4.95 -2.91 22.18
C GLY A 8 -4.69 -3.13 20.68
N HIS A 9 -3.43 -3.13 20.25
CA HIS A 9 -3.04 -3.41 18.88
C HIS A 9 -3.27 -4.89 18.50
N ALA A 10 -2.90 -5.82 19.36
CA ALA A 10 -3.13 -7.25 19.16
C ALA A 10 -4.62 -7.57 19.02
N TYR A 11 -5.48 -6.95 19.82
CA TYR A 11 -6.92 -7.15 19.77
C TYR A 11 -7.54 -6.60 18.47
N LYS A 12 -7.12 -5.43 18.01
CA LYS A 12 -7.57 -4.87 16.73
C LYS A 12 -7.12 -5.74 15.55
N PHE A 13 -5.88 -6.23 15.58
CA PHE A 13 -5.33 -7.16 14.60
C PHE A 13 -6.20 -8.42 14.46
N VAL A 14 -6.57 -9.03 15.57
CA VAL A 14 -7.40 -10.25 15.55
C VAL A 14 -8.78 -10.00 14.93
N LYS A 15 -9.37 -8.81 15.11
CA LYS A 15 -10.68 -8.47 14.54
C LYS A 15 -10.64 -8.18 13.02
N ARG A 16 -9.51 -7.73 12.50
CA ARG A 16 -9.36 -7.37 11.08
C ARG A 16 -9.24 -8.57 10.17
N LEU A 17 -8.89 -9.73 10.72
CA LEU A 17 -8.65 -10.95 9.97
C LEU A 17 -9.73 -12.00 10.21
N THR A 18 -10.11 -12.70 9.17
CA THR A 18 -10.92 -13.91 9.28
C THR A 18 -10.16 -15.01 10.04
N LYS A 19 -10.88 -16.04 10.50
CA LYS A 19 -10.26 -17.20 11.15
C LYS A 19 -9.24 -17.89 10.23
N GLN A 20 -9.54 -17.97 8.93
CA GLN A 20 -8.65 -18.60 7.95
C GLN A 20 -7.40 -17.75 7.69
N GLU A 21 -7.57 -16.43 7.55
CA GLU A 21 -6.44 -15.51 7.39
C GLU A 21 -5.51 -15.54 8.60
N ARG A 22 -6.05 -15.57 9.82
CA ARG A 22 -5.23 -15.72 11.04
C ARG A 22 -4.42 -17.01 11.01
N LYS A 23 -5.06 -18.12 10.60
CA LYS A 23 -4.37 -19.41 10.51
C LYS A 23 -3.24 -19.37 9.48
N ASN A 24 -3.50 -18.76 8.32
CA ASN A 24 -2.55 -18.77 7.21
C ASN A 24 -1.41 -17.74 7.37
N TRP A 25 -1.69 -16.60 8.03
CA TRP A 25 -0.73 -15.48 8.09
C TRP A 25 -0.10 -15.25 9.45
N GLY A 26 -0.73 -15.71 10.52
CA GLY A 26 -0.35 -15.33 11.88
C GLY A 26 0.58 -16.29 12.61
N TYR A 27 0.62 -17.55 12.21
CA TYR A 27 1.29 -18.57 13.05
C TYR A 27 2.63 -19.06 12.52
N ALA A 28 2.89 -18.95 11.23
CA ALA A 28 4.07 -19.59 10.62
C ALA A 28 5.30 -18.68 10.54
N GLY A 29 5.15 -17.36 10.67
CA GLY A 29 6.26 -16.40 10.47
C GLY A 29 6.78 -16.36 9.04
N ILE A 30 6.23 -17.18 8.14
CA ILE A 30 6.59 -17.27 6.72
C ILE A 30 5.31 -17.11 5.90
N TRP A 31 5.36 -16.22 4.91
CA TRP A 31 4.27 -16.05 3.94
C TRP A 31 4.70 -16.59 2.59
N GLU A 32 3.94 -17.54 2.09
CA GLU A 32 4.06 -17.98 0.70
C GLU A 32 3.21 -17.07 -0.18
N MET A 33 3.81 -16.56 -1.26
CA MET A 33 3.17 -15.68 -2.23
C MET A 33 3.62 -16.03 -3.64
N THR A 34 2.72 -15.86 -4.60
CA THR A 34 3.10 -16.00 -6.00
C THR A 34 3.99 -14.82 -6.41
N THR A 35 5.14 -15.14 -6.96
CA THR A 35 6.06 -14.12 -7.48
C THR A 35 5.48 -13.45 -8.74
N VAL A 36 5.71 -12.15 -8.87
CA VAL A 36 5.44 -11.44 -10.11
C VAL A 36 6.57 -11.75 -11.09
N ARG A 37 6.24 -12.21 -12.29
CA ARG A 37 7.25 -12.40 -13.32
C ARG A 37 7.86 -11.04 -13.68
N ALA A 38 9.16 -10.91 -13.48
CA ALA A 38 9.90 -9.75 -13.94
C ALA A 38 9.76 -9.64 -15.47
N ASN A 39 9.35 -8.49 -15.96
CA ASN A 39 9.44 -8.15 -17.37
C ASN A 39 10.60 -7.16 -17.56
N LYS A 40 10.98 -6.91 -18.83
CA LYS A 40 12.11 -6.02 -19.14
C LYS A 40 11.92 -4.58 -18.65
N GLU A 41 10.67 -4.17 -18.41
CA GLU A 41 10.32 -2.81 -18.00
C GLU A 41 10.33 -2.66 -16.46
N HIS A 42 10.18 -3.79 -15.69
CA HIS A 42 10.04 -3.74 -14.24
C HIS A 42 10.76 -4.92 -13.57
N PRO A 43 12.07 -4.83 -13.33
CA PRO A 43 12.87 -5.96 -12.84
C PRO A 43 12.64 -6.31 -11.35
N ALA A 44 11.99 -5.46 -10.57
CA ALA A 44 11.95 -5.61 -9.11
C ALA A 44 10.56 -5.37 -8.49
N MET A 45 9.47 -5.79 -9.16
CA MET A 45 8.14 -5.69 -8.56
C MET A 45 7.88 -6.82 -7.57
N PHE A 46 7.34 -6.48 -6.41
CA PHE A 46 6.75 -7.45 -5.49
C PHE A 46 5.23 -7.60 -5.73
N PRO A 47 4.62 -8.74 -5.35
CA PRO A 47 3.19 -8.95 -5.56
C PRO A 47 2.35 -7.98 -4.71
N VAL A 48 1.21 -7.55 -5.24
CA VAL A 48 0.25 -6.68 -4.52
C VAL A 48 -0.19 -7.30 -3.20
N GLU A 49 -0.21 -8.63 -3.13
CA GLU A 49 -0.60 -9.38 -1.94
C GLU A 49 0.28 -9.05 -0.71
N LEU A 50 1.56 -8.72 -0.91
CA LEU A 50 2.46 -8.38 0.19
C LEU A 50 2.03 -7.11 0.94
N PRO A 51 1.96 -5.93 0.31
CA PRO A 51 1.45 -4.73 0.99
C PRO A 51 -0.02 -4.87 1.38
N TRP A 52 -0.83 -5.58 0.60
CA TRP A 52 -2.23 -5.82 0.90
C TRP A 52 -2.42 -6.51 2.26
N ARG A 53 -1.67 -7.58 2.54
CA ARG A 53 -1.70 -8.26 3.85
C ARG A 53 -1.26 -7.34 4.98
N CYS A 54 -0.13 -6.62 4.79
CA CYS A 54 0.37 -5.67 5.80
C CYS A 54 -0.65 -4.57 6.11
N ILE A 55 -1.22 -3.94 5.09
CA ILE A 55 -2.19 -2.86 5.23
C ILE A 55 -3.46 -3.35 5.93
N LYS A 56 -3.99 -4.50 5.50
CA LYS A 56 -5.19 -5.09 6.12
C LYS A 56 -4.99 -5.42 7.59
N MET A 57 -3.82 -5.90 7.96
CA MET A 57 -3.49 -6.22 9.35
C MET A 57 -3.38 -4.99 10.25
N HIS A 58 -2.88 -3.87 9.71
CA HIS A 58 -2.46 -2.72 10.53
C HIS A 58 -3.34 -1.47 10.38
N SER A 59 -4.33 -1.49 9.48
CA SER A 59 -5.22 -0.34 9.25
C SER A 59 -6.68 -0.76 9.13
N ASP A 60 -7.56 0.21 9.26
CA ASP A 60 -8.99 0.08 9.01
C ASP A 60 -9.36 0.81 7.70
N ARG A 61 -10.55 0.55 7.16
CA ARG A 61 -11.07 1.24 5.99
C ARG A 61 -11.08 2.76 6.21
N GLY A 62 -10.58 3.51 5.24
CA GLY A 62 -10.47 4.98 5.30
C GLY A 62 -9.21 5.48 6.01
N ASP A 63 -8.40 4.62 6.62
CA ASP A 63 -7.13 5.01 7.22
C ASP A 63 -6.13 5.47 6.16
N ILE A 64 -5.17 6.29 6.61
CA ILE A 64 -4.09 6.80 5.79
C ILE A 64 -2.90 5.83 5.84
N VAL A 65 -2.38 5.50 4.66
CA VAL A 65 -1.15 4.75 4.46
C VAL A 65 -0.13 5.66 3.80
N VAL A 66 1.07 5.75 4.38
CA VAL A 66 2.18 6.53 3.82
C VAL A 66 3.20 5.59 3.21
N GLU A 67 3.53 5.80 1.93
CA GLU A 67 4.49 5.00 1.17
C GLU A 67 5.60 5.91 0.59
N PRO A 68 6.74 6.03 1.26
CA PRO A 68 7.79 6.95 0.85
C PRO A 68 8.65 6.45 -0.33
N PHE A 69 8.50 5.18 -0.75
CA PHE A 69 9.27 4.54 -1.81
C PHE A 69 8.35 3.76 -2.76
N SER A 70 7.41 4.47 -3.37
CA SER A 70 6.28 3.87 -4.08
C SER A 70 6.67 3.00 -5.28
N GLY A 71 7.77 3.33 -5.96
CA GLY A 71 8.20 2.64 -7.16
C GLY A 71 7.06 2.58 -8.20
N SER A 72 6.75 1.39 -8.67
CA SER A 72 5.68 1.17 -9.65
C SER A 72 4.25 1.26 -9.09
N GLY A 73 4.06 1.70 -7.85
CA GLY A 73 2.74 1.94 -7.25
C GLY A 73 2.02 0.68 -6.74
N THR A 74 2.73 -0.39 -6.42
CA THR A 74 2.12 -1.64 -5.94
C THR A 74 1.35 -1.43 -4.63
N THR A 75 1.89 -0.63 -3.71
CA THR A 75 1.21 -0.25 -2.46
C THR A 75 -0.03 0.59 -2.70
N ILE A 76 -0.01 1.48 -3.71
CA ILE A 76 -1.18 2.29 -4.12
C ILE A 76 -2.34 1.38 -4.52
N ILE A 77 -2.07 0.36 -5.34
CA ILE A 77 -3.09 -0.61 -5.76
C ILE A 77 -3.65 -1.40 -4.56
N ALA A 78 -2.78 -1.81 -3.64
CA ALA A 78 -3.22 -2.52 -2.42
C ALA A 78 -4.12 -1.63 -1.54
N CYS A 79 -3.79 -0.35 -1.40
CA CYS A 79 -4.61 0.63 -0.67
C CYS A 79 -5.97 0.81 -1.33
N GLU A 80 -6.02 0.94 -2.65
CA GLU A 80 -7.25 1.07 -3.41
C GLU A 80 -8.17 -0.14 -3.21
N GLN A 81 -7.64 -1.35 -3.31
CA GLN A 81 -8.38 -2.59 -3.06
C GLN A 81 -8.97 -2.67 -1.65
N LEU A 82 -8.29 -2.10 -0.68
CA LEU A 82 -8.68 -2.12 0.73
C LEU A 82 -9.44 -0.86 1.17
N GLU A 83 -9.66 0.08 0.26
CA GLU A 83 -10.31 1.36 0.54
C GLU A 83 -9.57 2.18 1.62
N ARG A 84 -8.24 2.28 1.49
CA ARG A 84 -7.37 3.15 2.28
C ARG A 84 -6.94 4.33 1.43
N VAL A 85 -6.63 5.44 2.11
CA VAL A 85 -6.04 6.62 1.47
C VAL A 85 -4.53 6.44 1.42
N CYS A 86 -3.93 6.45 0.24
CA CYS A 86 -2.49 6.29 0.08
C CYS A 86 -1.82 7.64 -0.24
N TYR A 87 -0.86 8.05 0.59
CA TYR A 87 0.07 9.12 0.29
C TYR A 87 1.41 8.52 -0.10
N ALA A 88 1.70 8.54 -1.38
CA ALA A 88 2.88 7.91 -1.95
C ALA A 88 3.87 8.96 -2.46
N MET A 89 5.16 8.68 -2.28
CA MET A 89 6.25 9.47 -2.84
C MET A 89 7.12 8.60 -3.73
N GLU A 90 7.53 9.16 -4.86
CA GLU A 90 8.47 8.53 -5.78
C GLU A 90 9.35 9.62 -6.42
N ARG A 91 10.63 9.33 -6.51
CA ARG A 91 11.61 10.27 -7.06
C ARG A 91 11.76 10.17 -8.57
N SER A 92 11.59 8.96 -9.12
CA SER A 92 11.72 8.74 -10.56
C SER A 92 10.44 9.14 -11.28
N PRO A 93 10.47 10.09 -12.22
CA PRO A 93 9.31 10.46 -13.04
C PRO A 93 8.72 9.26 -13.79
N GLU A 94 9.57 8.37 -14.29
CA GLU A 94 9.16 7.17 -15.03
C GLU A 94 8.32 6.23 -14.18
N TYR A 95 8.71 6.04 -12.91
CA TYR A 95 7.92 5.26 -11.96
C TYR A 95 6.65 5.97 -11.53
N CYS A 96 6.66 7.31 -11.43
CA CYS A 96 5.43 8.08 -11.18
C CYS A 96 4.42 7.85 -12.32
N ASP A 97 4.84 7.98 -13.57
CA ASP A 97 3.98 7.78 -14.74
C ASP A 97 3.45 6.34 -14.78
N LEU A 98 4.29 5.37 -14.46
CA LEU A 98 3.88 3.98 -14.38
C LEU A 98 2.86 3.73 -13.28
N ALA A 99 3.07 4.28 -12.09
CA ALA A 99 2.15 4.13 -10.97
C ALA A 99 0.78 4.73 -11.30
N VAL A 100 0.76 5.92 -11.91
CA VAL A 100 -0.46 6.57 -12.40
C VAL A 100 -1.17 5.69 -13.42
N LYS A 101 -0.46 5.22 -14.45
CA LYS A 101 -1.03 4.35 -15.48
C LYS A 101 -1.65 3.09 -14.87
N ARG A 102 -0.94 2.42 -13.98
CA ARG A 102 -1.43 1.20 -13.31
C ARG A 102 -2.67 1.47 -12.47
N TRP A 103 -2.72 2.60 -11.77
CA TRP A 103 -3.87 2.99 -10.97
C TRP A 103 -5.08 3.31 -11.87
N GLU A 104 -4.88 4.05 -12.97
CA GLU A 104 -5.93 4.34 -13.95
C GLU A 104 -6.48 3.05 -14.58
N GLU A 105 -5.61 2.12 -14.97
CA GLU A 105 -6.01 0.82 -15.53
C GLU A 105 -6.79 -0.02 -14.52
N PHE A 106 -6.40 0.03 -13.26
CA PHE A 106 -7.05 -0.73 -12.19
C PHE A 106 -8.42 -0.16 -11.80
N THR A 107 -8.52 1.17 -11.67
CA THR A 107 -9.74 1.83 -11.18
C THR A 107 -10.72 2.21 -12.28
N GLY A 108 -10.24 2.35 -13.51
CA GLY A 108 -10.98 2.95 -14.63
C GLY A 108 -11.17 4.46 -14.52
N GLN A 109 -10.54 5.09 -13.52
CA GLN A 109 -10.60 6.54 -13.30
C GLN A 109 -9.41 7.24 -13.99
N LYS A 110 -9.47 8.57 -14.06
CA LYS A 110 -8.37 9.40 -14.54
C LYS A 110 -7.71 10.14 -13.38
N ALA A 111 -6.37 10.06 -13.34
CA ALA A 111 -5.61 10.81 -12.37
C ALA A 111 -5.54 12.30 -12.77
N GLU A 112 -5.59 13.15 -11.79
CA GLU A 112 -5.46 14.60 -11.97
C GLU A 112 -4.07 15.06 -11.52
N ARG A 113 -3.39 15.80 -12.39
CA ARG A 113 -2.11 16.40 -12.06
C ARG A 113 -2.33 17.77 -11.43
N ILE A 114 -2.01 17.90 -10.16
CA ILE A 114 -2.00 19.19 -9.48
C ILE A 114 -0.61 19.82 -9.68
N PRO A 115 -0.51 21.03 -10.29
CA PRO A 115 0.78 21.71 -10.41
C PRO A 115 1.35 22.02 -9.02
N ALA A 116 2.66 21.83 -8.88
CA ALA A 116 3.33 22.26 -7.67
C ALA A 116 3.10 23.77 -7.50
N ASN A 117 2.56 24.19 -6.37
CA ASN A 117 2.55 25.59 -5.98
C ASN A 117 4.02 25.98 -5.80
N ASN A 118 4.61 26.61 -6.82
CA ASN A 118 5.88 27.31 -6.63
C ASN A 118 5.58 28.43 -5.65
N GLY A 119 5.93 28.19 -4.36
CA GLY A 119 5.61 29.11 -3.28
C GLY A 119 5.93 30.56 -3.70
N GLN A 120 4.91 31.30 -4.02
CA GLN A 120 4.94 32.74 -3.83
C GLN A 120 4.76 32.90 -2.33
N GLU A 121 5.89 33.08 -1.65
CA GLU A 121 5.88 33.71 -0.34
C GLU A 121 5.29 35.10 -0.60
N ASP A 122 4.07 35.30 -0.11
CA ASP A 122 3.48 36.64 -0.02
C ASP A 122 4.33 37.41 0.99
N GLU A 123 5.14 38.35 0.48
CA GLU A 123 5.83 39.39 1.27
C GLU A 123 4.80 40.34 1.93
#